data_3f29abf8a743b9f0719473d2306968ef
#
_entry.id   3f29abf8a743b9f0719473d2306968ef
#
_cell.length_a   1.000
_cell.length_b   1.000
_cell.length_c   1.000
_cell.angle_alpha   90.00
_cell.angle_beta   90.00
_cell.angle_gamma   90.00
#
_symmetry.space_group_name_H-M   'P 1'
#
loop_
_entity.id
_entity.type
_entity.pdbx_description
1 polymer ?
#
loop_
_entity_poly.entity_id
_entity_poly.type
_entity_poly.pdbx_seq_one_letter_code
_entity_poly.pdbx_strand_id
1 'polypeptide(L)'
;MPMNILVSWLGQTDLNAASGDERAGLGPVGQAVTERSFDLVVLLSNYPKSASANYVTWIEGHTEAAVELNLVELSSPTHFGEIYQAVTNMVSALHAKHGDSARLTFHLSPGTPAMSAVWIIVAKTRYGAALIESSKQQGVRTANVPFDISAEFVPEVYRRADQDLARLSAGLPEEAPGFSDIIHRSPVMRRVIEKAQKVAPRSVPILIEGESGTGKEMLARAIHRAGPRRDNAFIAVNCGAISHELAESELFGHKKGAFTGATTDRAGYFEAADGGTLFLDEIGELSLELQVKLLRVLQERQVVRVGTTTPVPVNVRIIAATNRTLTDEVAAGRFRDDLFFRIAVALIKLPPLRIRKGDFTLLVDHLLERINGESAADPAWEEKSLSPSARNQLQRHAWPGNIRELTNTLTRAAVWSAGSTITGQDIAEALLELPTTTDMGDDILNRPIEDGIDLPSLIQEVASHYLRRSIDVTAGNKSSAAKLVGLSSYQTLTNWLQKYGVD
;
A
#
# COMPACT_ATOMS: atom_id res chain seq x y z
N MET A 1 18.24 40.63 4.45
CA MET A 1 18.12 39.63 5.56
C MET A 1 17.17 38.55 5.12
N PRO A 2 17.27 37.33 5.58
CA PRO A 2 16.28 36.30 5.25
C PRO A 2 14.90 36.71 5.80
N MET A 3 13.86 36.56 5.02
CA MET A 3 12.47 36.89 5.39
C MET A 3 11.93 35.87 6.40
N ASN A 4 11.44 36.31 7.56
CA ASN A 4 10.84 35.45 8.57
C ASN A 4 9.34 35.35 8.36
N ILE A 5 8.83 34.17 8.07
CA ILE A 5 7.42 33.95 7.74
C ILE A 5 6.77 33.05 8.80
N LEU A 6 5.73 33.56 9.45
CA LEU A 6 4.84 32.75 10.30
C LEU A 6 3.74 32.15 9.43
N VAL A 7 3.54 30.84 9.55
CA VAL A 7 2.44 30.14 8.89
C VAL A 7 1.59 29.45 9.95
N SER A 8 0.30 29.74 9.95
CA SER A 8 -0.61 29.28 11.00
C SER A 8 -2.01 28.96 10.46
N TRP A 9 -2.65 27.95 11.04
CA TRP A 9 -4.11 27.86 10.94
C TRP A 9 -4.77 28.94 11.79
N LEU A 10 -5.96 29.36 11.39
CA LEU A 10 -6.82 30.17 12.21
C LEU A 10 -7.71 29.28 13.06
N GLY A 11 -7.64 29.40 14.37
CA GLY A 11 -8.44 28.61 15.32
C GLY A 11 -9.66 29.38 15.87
N GLN A 12 -10.58 28.67 16.52
CA GLN A 12 -11.76 29.26 17.14
C GLN A 12 -11.38 30.27 18.22
N THR A 13 -10.33 30.04 19.00
CA THR A 13 -9.84 30.95 20.04
C THR A 13 -9.35 32.26 19.45
N ASP A 14 -8.75 32.21 18.24
CA ASP A 14 -8.31 33.43 17.56
C ASP A 14 -9.51 34.28 17.09
N LEU A 15 -10.54 33.63 16.52
CA LEU A 15 -11.78 34.30 16.13
C LEU A 15 -12.49 34.92 17.34
N ASN A 16 -12.51 34.23 18.47
CA ASN A 16 -13.10 34.73 19.72
C ASN A 16 -12.33 35.97 20.26
N ALA A 17 -11.01 35.97 20.12
CA ALA A 17 -10.17 37.12 20.49
C ALA A 17 -10.55 38.37 19.67
N ALA A 18 -10.69 38.22 18.35
CA ALA A 18 -11.10 39.33 17.47
C ALA A 18 -12.55 39.80 17.72
N SER A 19 -13.41 38.97 18.28
CA SER A 19 -14.78 39.31 18.65
C SER A 19 -14.90 39.98 20.05
N GLY A 20 -13.78 40.16 20.77
CA GLY A 20 -13.74 40.81 22.07
C GLY A 20 -14.05 39.90 23.27
N ASP A 21 -13.95 38.56 23.10
CA ASP A 21 -14.09 37.64 24.23
C ASP A 21 -12.85 37.72 25.14
N GLU A 22 -13.00 38.32 26.30
CA GLU A 22 -11.92 38.47 27.31
C GLU A 22 -11.28 37.12 27.69
N ARG A 23 -12.05 36.01 27.62
CA ARG A 23 -11.55 34.68 27.94
C ARG A 23 -10.59 34.14 26.86
N ALA A 24 -10.68 34.62 25.64
CA ALA A 24 -9.76 34.28 24.56
C ALA A 24 -8.40 34.97 24.72
N GLY A 25 -8.34 36.15 25.31
CA GLY A 25 -7.16 37.00 25.36
C GLY A 25 -6.75 37.39 23.94
N LEU A 26 -5.46 37.36 23.61
CA LEU A 26 -4.96 37.62 22.26
C LEU A 26 -5.17 36.46 21.29
N GLY A 27 -5.58 35.28 21.74
CA GLY A 27 -5.57 34.07 20.96
C GLY A 27 -4.14 33.57 20.66
N PRO A 28 -3.99 32.31 20.20
CA PRO A 28 -2.67 31.76 19.93
C PRO A 28 -1.86 32.52 18.88
N VAL A 29 -2.48 32.92 17.76
CA VAL A 29 -1.78 33.65 16.69
C VAL A 29 -1.42 35.04 17.15
N GLY A 30 -2.36 35.75 17.85
CA GLY A 30 -2.09 37.06 18.43
C GLY A 30 -0.92 37.05 19.40
N GLN A 31 -0.81 36.03 20.26
CA GLN A 31 0.35 35.84 21.13
C GLN A 31 1.64 35.68 20.35
N ALA A 32 1.61 34.85 19.28
CA ALA A 32 2.80 34.58 18.49
C ALA A 32 3.37 35.84 17.82
N VAL A 33 2.51 36.72 17.25
CA VAL A 33 2.96 37.93 16.57
C VAL A 33 3.35 39.03 17.52
N THR A 34 2.83 39.02 18.76
CA THR A 34 3.19 40.00 19.78
C THR A 34 4.52 39.67 20.46
N GLU A 35 4.82 38.39 20.67
CA GLU A 35 6.04 37.95 21.35
C GLU A 35 7.22 37.73 20.40
N ARG A 36 6.97 37.57 19.09
CA ARG A 36 8.03 37.33 18.07
C ARG A 36 7.82 38.20 16.85
N SER A 37 8.92 38.67 16.25
CA SER A 37 8.89 39.50 15.03
C SER A 37 8.91 38.62 13.79
N PHE A 38 7.97 38.87 12.89
CA PHE A 38 7.84 38.26 11.56
C PHE A 38 7.76 39.37 10.51
N ASP A 39 8.17 39.06 9.28
CA ASP A 39 8.03 39.96 8.14
C ASP A 39 6.70 39.71 7.40
N LEU A 40 6.21 38.43 7.47
CA LEU A 40 4.95 38.01 6.87
C LEU A 40 4.26 36.99 7.77
N VAL A 41 2.95 37.14 7.90
CA VAL A 41 2.05 36.20 8.59
C VAL A 41 1.07 35.63 7.57
N VAL A 42 1.11 34.32 7.36
CA VAL A 42 0.23 33.60 6.44
C VAL A 42 -0.76 32.75 7.21
N LEU A 43 -2.03 33.05 7.06
CA LEU A 43 -3.13 32.42 7.78
C LEU A 43 -3.88 31.47 6.83
N LEU A 44 -4.07 30.21 7.25
CA LEU A 44 -4.99 29.28 6.61
C LEU A 44 -6.30 29.26 7.41
N SER A 45 -7.42 29.33 6.75
CA SER A 45 -8.72 29.31 7.39
C SER A 45 -9.74 28.48 6.63
N ASN A 46 -10.44 27.63 7.36
CA ASN A 46 -11.64 26.90 6.88
C ASN A 46 -12.93 27.51 7.44
N TYR A 47 -12.85 28.69 8.05
CA TYR A 47 -14.02 29.47 8.53
C TYR A 47 -14.61 30.35 7.42
N PRO A 48 -15.85 30.86 7.61
CA PRO A 48 -16.46 31.77 6.66
C PRO A 48 -15.58 33.00 6.38
N LYS A 49 -15.55 33.40 5.10
CA LYS A 49 -14.71 34.51 4.62
C LYS A 49 -14.87 35.79 5.46
N SER A 50 -16.10 36.14 5.89
CA SER A 50 -16.37 37.31 6.70
C SER A 50 -15.71 37.25 8.07
N ALA A 51 -15.79 36.10 8.76
CA ALA A 51 -15.17 35.91 10.07
C ALA A 51 -13.63 35.95 9.97
N SER A 52 -13.06 35.30 8.95
CA SER A 52 -11.62 35.30 8.70
C SER A 52 -11.09 36.70 8.34
N ALA A 53 -11.81 37.45 7.52
CA ALA A 53 -11.43 38.80 7.14
C ALA A 53 -11.49 39.79 8.37
N ASN A 54 -12.48 39.64 9.24
CA ASN A 54 -12.55 40.42 10.49
C ASN A 54 -11.33 40.13 11.38
N TYR A 55 -10.91 38.87 11.44
CA TYR A 55 -9.71 38.52 12.19
C TYR A 55 -8.45 39.14 11.58
N VAL A 56 -8.30 39.15 10.25
CA VAL A 56 -7.15 39.78 9.57
C VAL A 56 -7.09 41.26 9.97
N THR A 57 -8.20 42.02 9.86
CA THR A 57 -8.23 43.44 10.24
C THR A 57 -7.86 43.62 11.71
N TRP A 58 -8.30 42.75 12.60
CA TRP A 58 -7.95 42.79 14.02
C TRP A 58 -6.47 42.51 14.28
N ILE A 59 -5.88 41.46 13.64
CA ILE A 59 -4.49 41.08 13.89
C ILE A 59 -3.50 42.09 13.30
N GLU A 60 -3.82 42.75 12.19
CA GLU A 60 -3.02 43.85 11.62
C GLU A 60 -2.80 45.00 12.62
N GLY A 61 -3.70 45.20 13.60
CA GLY A 61 -3.51 46.14 14.71
C GLY A 61 -2.52 45.65 15.78
N HIS A 62 -2.06 44.38 15.72
CA HIS A 62 -1.19 43.76 16.72
C HIS A 62 0.18 43.35 16.16
N THR A 63 0.45 43.60 14.90
CA THR A 63 1.73 43.26 14.25
C THR A 63 2.09 44.28 13.18
N GLU A 64 3.39 44.47 12.95
CA GLU A 64 3.90 45.25 11.82
C GLU A 64 4.10 44.39 10.55
N ALA A 65 3.96 43.05 10.68
CA ALA A 65 4.09 42.12 9.58
C ALA A 65 2.92 42.25 8.60
N ALA A 66 3.19 42.04 7.31
CA ALA A 66 2.14 41.85 6.32
C ALA A 66 1.33 40.60 6.64
N VAL A 67 -0.01 40.64 6.48
CA VAL A 67 -0.89 39.49 6.75
C VAL A 67 -1.54 39.01 5.47
N GLU A 68 -1.33 37.76 5.11
CA GLU A 68 -1.96 37.09 3.97
C GLU A 68 -2.96 36.02 4.46
N LEU A 69 -4.19 36.03 3.93
CA LEU A 69 -5.22 35.06 4.26
C LEU A 69 -5.45 34.07 3.11
N ASN A 70 -5.33 32.79 3.39
CA ASN A 70 -5.65 31.72 2.48
C ASN A 70 -6.89 30.95 2.98
N LEU A 71 -7.99 31.08 2.25
CA LEU A 71 -9.21 30.32 2.52
C LEU A 71 -9.07 28.91 1.95
N VAL A 72 -9.39 27.90 2.76
CA VAL A 72 -9.29 26.49 2.43
C VAL A 72 -10.64 25.83 2.68
N GLU A 73 -11.16 25.14 1.70
CA GLU A 73 -12.35 24.30 1.88
C GLU A 73 -11.91 22.90 2.35
N LEU A 74 -12.35 22.51 3.54
CA LEU A 74 -12.14 21.20 4.12
C LEU A 74 -13.49 20.53 4.37
N SER A 75 -13.67 19.28 3.95
CA SER A 75 -14.86 18.50 4.27
C SER A 75 -14.99 18.26 5.79
N SER A 76 -13.84 18.16 6.47
CA SER A 76 -13.74 18.09 7.93
C SER A 76 -12.43 18.74 8.40
N PRO A 77 -12.46 19.51 9.52
CA PRO A 77 -11.24 20.07 10.10
C PRO A 77 -10.32 19.03 10.74
N THR A 78 -10.66 17.74 10.65
CA THR A 78 -9.87 16.59 11.09
C THR A 78 -9.47 15.68 9.94
N HIS A 79 -9.85 15.99 8.68
CA HIS A 79 -9.54 15.17 7.52
C HIS A 79 -8.06 15.36 7.10
N PHE A 80 -7.22 14.42 7.50
CA PHE A 80 -5.76 14.50 7.40
C PHE A 80 -5.25 14.75 5.97
N GLY A 81 -5.82 14.05 4.97
CA GLY A 81 -5.41 14.18 3.57
C GLY A 81 -5.67 15.56 2.98
N GLU A 82 -6.84 16.16 3.25
CA GLU A 82 -7.19 17.51 2.78
C GLU A 82 -6.34 18.58 3.46
N ILE A 83 -6.12 18.46 4.79
CA ILE A 83 -5.25 19.36 5.54
C ILE A 83 -3.83 19.30 5.00
N TYR A 84 -3.29 18.11 4.77
CA TYR A 84 -1.95 17.92 4.23
C TYR A 84 -1.81 18.53 2.83
N GLN A 85 -2.78 18.31 1.93
CA GLN A 85 -2.77 18.88 0.58
C GLN A 85 -2.82 20.42 0.61
N ALA A 86 -3.69 21.00 1.44
CA ALA A 86 -3.82 22.45 1.60
C ALA A 86 -2.51 23.08 2.11
N VAL A 87 -1.93 22.51 3.16
CA VAL A 87 -0.67 22.96 3.75
C VAL A 87 0.48 22.86 2.73
N THR A 88 0.62 21.73 2.04
CA THR A 88 1.72 21.56 1.09
C THR A 88 1.61 22.46 -0.14
N ASN A 89 0.41 22.68 -0.66
CA ASN A 89 0.19 23.61 -1.77
C ASN A 89 0.58 25.04 -1.37
N MET A 90 0.14 25.49 -0.20
CA MET A 90 0.41 26.84 0.28
C MET A 90 1.91 27.02 0.58
N VAL A 91 2.57 26.09 1.29
CA VAL A 91 4.00 26.21 1.60
C VAL A 91 4.86 26.13 0.33
N SER A 92 4.47 25.29 -0.66
CA SER A 92 5.13 25.27 -1.97
C SER A 92 5.02 26.60 -2.70
N ALA A 93 3.84 27.26 -2.63
CA ALA A 93 3.65 28.59 -3.25
C ALA A 93 4.50 29.66 -2.56
N LEU A 94 4.60 29.64 -1.22
CA LEU A 94 5.47 30.53 -0.47
C LEU A 94 6.94 30.33 -0.83
N HIS A 95 7.37 29.10 -0.95
CA HIS A 95 8.75 28.77 -1.35
C HIS A 95 9.06 29.24 -2.78
N ALA A 96 8.13 29.06 -3.70
CA ALA A 96 8.25 29.56 -5.06
C ALA A 96 8.30 31.11 -5.12
N LYS A 97 7.55 31.79 -4.24
CA LYS A 97 7.46 33.27 -4.21
C LYS A 97 8.68 33.92 -3.53
N HIS A 98 9.20 33.31 -2.45
CA HIS A 98 10.23 33.95 -1.59
C HIS A 98 11.59 33.25 -1.62
N GLY A 99 11.72 32.09 -2.32
CA GLY A 99 12.96 31.32 -2.50
C GLY A 99 13.43 30.59 -1.23
N ASP A 100 14.59 29.91 -1.34
CA ASP A 100 15.18 29.09 -0.28
C ASP A 100 15.73 29.91 0.92
N SER A 101 15.81 31.23 0.80
CA SER A 101 16.30 32.10 1.87
C SER A 101 15.24 32.48 2.91
N ALA A 102 13.96 32.19 2.65
CA ALA A 102 12.86 32.44 3.59
C ALA A 102 12.93 31.46 4.79
N ARG A 103 12.82 31.98 6.00
CA ARG A 103 12.76 31.21 7.24
C ARG A 103 11.31 30.99 7.61
N LEU A 104 10.83 29.75 7.46
CA LEU A 104 9.47 29.37 7.82
C LEU A 104 9.35 29.00 9.29
N THR A 105 8.29 29.46 9.93
CA THR A 105 7.88 29.07 11.28
C THR A 105 6.44 28.59 11.24
N PHE A 106 6.18 27.35 11.65
CA PHE A 106 4.83 26.79 11.71
C PHE A 106 4.30 26.81 13.14
N HIS A 107 3.07 27.25 13.29
CA HIS A 107 2.41 27.40 14.58
C HIS A 107 1.50 26.22 14.88
N LEU A 108 1.77 25.51 15.97
CA LEU A 108 1.11 24.24 16.31
C LEU A 108 -0.19 24.43 17.12
N SER A 109 -0.30 25.52 17.87
CA SER A 109 -1.40 25.68 18.82
C SER A 109 -2.77 25.97 18.22
N PRO A 110 -2.91 26.72 17.11
CA PRO A 110 -4.22 26.97 16.51
C PRO A 110 -4.73 25.79 15.70
N GLY A 111 -6.04 25.60 15.68
CA GLY A 111 -6.71 24.57 14.89
C GLY A 111 -6.92 23.27 15.65
N THR A 112 -6.98 22.16 14.91
CA THR A 112 -7.21 20.82 15.43
C THR A 112 -5.91 20.05 15.65
N PRO A 113 -5.92 18.97 16.46
CA PRO A 113 -4.75 18.09 16.59
C PRO A 113 -4.24 17.54 15.24
N ALA A 114 -5.13 17.28 14.28
CA ALA A 114 -4.76 16.86 12.94
C ALA A 114 -3.95 17.92 12.19
N MET A 115 -4.34 19.19 12.31
CA MET A 115 -3.62 20.32 11.74
C MET A 115 -2.22 20.48 12.34
N SER A 116 -2.11 20.36 13.67
CA SER A 116 -0.82 20.39 14.37
C SER A 116 0.11 19.25 13.95
N ALA A 117 -0.43 18.02 13.83
CA ALA A 117 0.35 16.86 13.37
C ALA A 117 0.85 17.04 11.93
N VAL A 118 0.04 17.62 11.03
CA VAL A 118 0.47 17.93 9.66
C VAL A 118 1.60 18.95 9.64
N TRP A 119 1.56 20.00 10.49
CA TRP A 119 2.65 20.96 10.62
C TRP A 119 3.97 20.28 11.02
N ILE A 120 3.94 19.37 12.01
CA ILE A 120 5.12 18.63 12.46
C ILE A 120 5.69 17.80 11.30
N ILE A 121 4.81 17.06 10.61
CA ILE A 121 5.22 16.21 9.47
C ILE A 121 5.88 17.08 8.38
N VAL A 122 5.23 18.16 7.95
CA VAL A 122 5.71 19.03 6.87
C VAL A 122 7.01 19.74 7.25
N ALA A 123 7.14 20.22 8.51
CA ALA A 123 8.37 20.85 9.00
C ALA A 123 9.56 19.89 9.05
N LYS A 124 9.30 18.63 9.41
CA LYS A 124 10.37 17.62 9.60
C LYS A 124 10.70 16.82 8.33
N THR A 125 9.83 16.88 7.32
CA THR A 125 10.02 16.09 6.08
C THR A 125 10.34 16.94 4.86
N ARG A 126 9.76 18.16 4.73
CA ARG A 126 9.81 18.91 3.46
C ARG A 126 10.56 20.24 3.50
N TYR A 127 10.35 21.05 4.54
CA TYR A 127 10.71 22.45 4.47
C TYR A 127 11.60 22.97 5.61
N GLY A 128 12.08 22.13 6.50
CA GLY A 128 13.03 22.53 7.54
C GLY A 128 12.57 23.73 8.38
N ALA A 129 11.25 23.83 8.70
CA ALA A 129 10.68 24.96 9.40
C ALA A 129 10.85 24.87 10.92
N ALA A 130 10.96 26.03 11.59
CA ALA A 130 10.87 26.10 13.04
C ALA A 130 9.41 25.84 13.48
N LEU A 131 9.24 25.17 14.62
CA LEU A 131 7.94 24.89 15.20
C LEU A 131 7.74 25.71 16.46
N ILE A 132 6.60 26.37 16.60
CA ILE A 132 6.23 27.11 17.81
C ILE A 132 4.87 26.67 18.34
N GLU A 133 4.70 26.79 19.65
CA GLU A 133 3.42 26.61 20.35
C GLU A 133 3.17 27.81 21.26
N SER A 134 1.89 28.15 21.43
CA SER A 134 1.45 29.22 22.29
C SER A 134 0.51 28.72 23.37
N SER A 135 0.66 29.17 24.59
CA SER A 135 -0.27 28.92 25.69
C SER A 135 -0.42 30.13 26.58
N LYS A 136 -1.60 30.29 27.17
CA LYS A 136 -1.87 31.42 28.08
C LYS A 136 -0.96 31.49 29.30
N GLN A 137 -0.47 30.37 29.77
CA GLN A 137 0.36 30.26 30.98
C GLN A 137 1.84 30.42 30.71
N GLN A 138 2.31 29.99 29.51
CA GLN A 138 3.73 29.85 29.22
C GLN A 138 4.21 30.74 28.06
N GLY A 139 3.30 31.55 27.45
CA GLY A 139 3.62 32.34 26.27
C GLY A 139 3.96 31.52 25.04
N VAL A 140 4.81 32.07 24.17
CA VAL A 140 5.24 31.44 22.92
C VAL A 140 6.56 30.70 23.10
N ARG A 141 6.55 29.39 22.85
CA ARG A 141 7.74 28.54 22.97
C ARG A 141 8.09 27.89 21.64
N THR A 142 9.36 27.61 21.45
CA THR A 142 9.80 26.73 20.36
C THR A 142 9.50 25.30 20.75
N ALA A 143 8.71 24.60 19.95
CA ALA A 143 8.41 23.19 20.14
C ALA A 143 9.60 22.35 19.67
N ASN A 144 10.23 21.65 20.62
CA ASN A 144 11.31 20.72 20.30
C ASN A 144 10.71 19.33 20.07
N VAL A 145 10.65 18.90 18.80
CA VAL A 145 10.24 17.54 18.42
C VAL A 145 11.49 16.67 18.37
N PRO A 146 11.70 15.73 19.32
CA PRO A 146 12.98 15.06 19.55
C PRO A 146 13.26 13.90 18.60
N PHE A 147 12.64 13.87 17.43
CA PHE A 147 12.90 12.90 16.38
C PHE A 147 13.01 13.59 15.03
N ASP A 148 13.92 13.11 14.20
CA ASP A 148 13.96 13.44 12.79
C ASP A 148 13.15 12.38 12.04
N ILE A 149 12.08 12.83 11.39
CA ILE A 149 11.43 12.03 10.34
C ILE A 149 12.38 12.15 9.17
N SER A 150 13.18 11.12 8.91
CA SER A 150 14.15 11.15 7.82
C SER A 150 13.44 11.53 6.52
N ALA A 151 14.09 12.36 5.72
CA ALA A 151 13.57 12.88 4.44
C ALA A 151 13.21 11.78 3.42
N GLU A 152 13.43 10.52 3.74
CA GLU A 152 13.04 9.34 2.96
C GLU A 152 11.52 9.17 2.82
N PHE A 153 10.71 9.96 3.54
CA PHE A 153 9.25 9.85 3.59
C PHE A 153 8.50 10.85 2.68
N VAL A 154 9.15 11.50 1.74
CA VAL A 154 8.53 12.63 1.04
C VAL A 154 8.11 12.27 -0.38
N PRO A 155 6.83 12.55 -0.75
CA PRO A 155 6.38 12.49 -2.16
C PRO A 155 7.24 13.32 -3.13
N GLU A 156 8.03 14.27 -2.66
CA GLU A 156 8.91 15.12 -3.46
C GLU A 156 10.26 14.47 -3.77
N VAL A 157 10.74 13.55 -2.94
CA VAL A 157 11.79 12.61 -3.33
C VAL A 157 11.29 11.77 -4.52
N TYR A 158 10.00 11.43 -4.56
CA TYR A 158 9.38 10.83 -5.74
C TYR A 158 9.35 11.79 -6.95
N ARG A 159 9.07 13.09 -6.77
CA ARG A 159 9.09 14.05 -7.89
C ARG A 159 10.49 14.34 -8.41
N ARG A 160 11.51 14.47 -7.55
CA ARG A 160 12.91 14.57 -7.97
C ARG A 160 13.40 13.27 -8.59
N ALA A 161 13.07 12.14 -8.01
CA ALA A 161 13.31 10.83 -8.62
C ALA A 161 12.56 10.66 -9.94
N ASP A 162 11.32 11.14 -10.07
CA ASP A 162 10.56 11.13 -11.33
C ASP A 162 11.12 12.10 -12.37
N GLN A 163 11.63 13.26 -11.98
CA GLN A 163 12.30 14.20 -12.90
C GLN A 163 13.69 13.71 -13.33
N ASP A 164 14.46 13.14 -12.42
CA ASP A 164 15.73 12.48 -12.73
C ASP A 164 15.51 11.19 -13.53
N LEU A 165 14.42 10.45 -13.27
CA LEU A 165 13.95 9.33 -14.06
C LEU A 165 13.49 9.76 -15.46
N ALA A 166 12.78 10.88 -15.59
CA ALA A 166 12.39 11.43 -16.88
C ALA A 166 13.61 11.87 -17.71
N ARG A 167 14.65 12.44 -17.07
CA ARG A 167 15.91 12.79 -17.74
C ARG A 167 16.73 11.55 -18.15
N LEU A 168 16.68 10.48 -17.37
CA LEU A 168 17.36 9.21 -17.68
C LEU A 168 16.58 8.35 -18.67
N SER A 169 15.24 8.45 -18.73
CA SER A 169 14.42 7.73 -19.70
C SER A 169 14.55 8.25 -21.12
N ALA A 170 15.01 9.49 -21.31
CA ALA A 170 15.35 10.04 -22.62
C ALA A 170 16.58 9.39 -23.27
N GLY A 171 17.32 8.55 -22.54
CA GLY A 171 18.51 7.82 -23.01
C GLY A 171 18.46 6.31 -22.82
N LEU A 172 17.31 5.73 -22.40
CA LEU A 172 17.19 4.27 -22.31
C LEU A 172 16.89 3.68 -23.68
N PRO A 173 17.56 2.56 -24.08
CA PRO A 173 17.21 1.81 -25.28
C PRO A 173 15.75 1.34 -25.20
N GLU A 174 15.06 1.24 -26.35
CA GLU A 174 13.67 0.78 -26.46
C GLU A 174 13.42 -0.63 -25.90
N GLU A 175 14.48 -1.43 -25.74
CA GLU A 175 14.46 -2.74 -25.10
C GLU A 175 15.55 -2.81 -24.03
N ALA A 176 15.17 -2.61 -22.76
CA ALA A 176 16.09 -2.88 -21.66
C ALA A 176 16.31 -4.42 -21.55
N PRO A 177 17.56 -4.92 -21.67
CA PRO A 177 17.83 -6.33 -21.52
C PRO A 177 17.32 -6.82 -20.15
N GLY A 178 16.51 -7.88 -20.15
CA GLY A 178 15.95 -8.49 -18.95
C GLY A 178 14.42 -8.51 -18.89
N PHE A 179 13.70 -7.72 -19.68
CA PHE A 179 12.24 -7.72 -19.74
C PHE A 179 11.66 -8.47 -20.96
N SER A 180 12.49 -8.94 -21.89
CA SER A 180 12.10 -9.69 -23.08
C SER A 180 11.26 -10.95 -22.78
N ASP A 181 11.52 -11.58 -21.64
CA ASP A 181 10.81 -12.81 -21.21
C ASP A 181 9.39 -12.53 -20.71
N ILE A 182 9.01 -11.26 -20.50
CA ILE A 182 7.69 -10.88 -20.00
C ILE A 182 6.76 -10.59 -21.19
N ILE A 183 5.94 -11.58 -21.51
CA ILE A 183 4.98 -11.49 -22.61
C ILE A 183 3.87 -10.50 -22.26
N HIS A 184 3.75 -9.44 -23.04
CA HIS A 184 2.73 -8.44 -22.85
C HIS A 184 2.44 -7.65 -24.13
N ARG A 185 1.18 -7.23 -24.27
CA ARG A 185 0.68 -6.31 -25.32
C ARG A 185 -0.28 -5.32 -24.71
N SER A 186 -0.92 -5.67 -23.59
CA SER A 186 -1.94 -4.83 -22.96
C SER A 186 -1.37 -3.50 -22.46
N PRO A 187 -2.11 -2.37 -22.59
CA PRO A 187 -1.67 -1.08 -22.08
C PRO A 187 -1.42 -1.05 -20.58
N VAL A 188 -2.18 -1.85 -19.81
CA VAL A 188 -2.01 -1.94 -18.35
C VAL A 188 -0.68 -2.58 -17.99
N MET A 189 -0.30 -3.66 -18.68
CA MET A 189 0.98 -4.34 -18.42
C MET A 189 2.17 -3.53 -18.96
N ARG A 190 2.00 -2.84 -20.09
CA ARG A 190 3.02 -1.92 -20.61
C ARG A 190 3.42 -0.87 -19.58
N ARG A 191 2.44 -0.24 -18.90
CA ARG A 191 2.71 0.74 -17.82
C ARG A 191 3.45 0.11 -16.63
N VAL A 192 3.19 -1.16 -16.32
CA VAL A 192 3.92 -1.90 -15.28
C VAL A 192 5.38 -2.07 -15.68
N ILE A 193 5.63 -2.51 -16.92
CA ILE A 193 6.99 -2.71 -17.44
C ILE A 193 7.75 -1.37 -17.49
N GLU A 194 7.13 -0.30 -17.96
CA GLU A 194 7.74 1.04 -17.96
C GLU A 194 8.16 1.49 -16.54
N LYS A 195 7.30 1.27 -15.54
CA LYS A 195 7.65 1.54 -14.13
C LYS A 195 8.81 0.67 -13.65
N ALA A 196 8.79 -0.62 -13.98
CA ALA A 196 9.83 -1.55 -13.60
C ALA A 196 11.18 -1.21 -14.26
N GLN A 197 11.18 -0.83 -15.53
CA GLN A 197 12.38 -0.35 -16.24
C GLN A 197 12.96 0.92 -15.60
N LYS A 198 12.10 1.87 -15.21
CA LYS A 198 12.52 3.11 -14.54
C LYS A 198 13.19 2.86 -13.18
N VAL A 199 12.74 1.86 -12.43
CA VAL A 199 13.27 1.57 -11.10
C VAL A 199 14.43 0.57 -11.12
N ALA A 200 14.58 -0.23 -12.19
CA ALA A 200 15.61 -1.25 -12.29
C ALA A 200 17.05 -0.72 -12.04
N PRO A 201 17.49 0.43 -12.60
CA PRO A 201 18.84 0.97 -12.36
C PRO A 201 19.03 1.56 -10.95
N ARG A 202 17.99 1.64 -10.11
CA ARG A 202 18.05 2.23 -8.78
C ARG A 202 18.27 1.16 -7.70
N SER A 203 19.03 1.51 -6.66
CA SER A 203 19.27 0.62 -5.51
C SER A 203 18.21 0.76 -4.41
N VAL A 204 17.02 1.27 -4.73
CA VAL A 204 15.90 1.42 -3.78
C VAL A 204 15.18 0.09 -3.56
N PRO A 205 14.56 -0.13 -2.39
CA PRO A 205 13.64 -1.24 -2.17
C PRO A 205 12.42 -1.15 -3.09
N ILE A 206 11.94 -2.31 -3.55
CA ILE A 206 10.80 -2.41 -4.46
C ILE A 206 9.78 -3.37 -3.84
N LEU A 207 8.53 -2.93 -3.79
CA LEU A 207 7.40 -3.77 -3.41
C LEU A 207 6.54 -4.09 -4.65
N ILE A 208 6.31 -5.38 -4.89
CA ILE A 208 5.47 -5.88 -5.98
C ILE A 208 4.20 -6.47 -5.36
N GLU A 209 3.06 -5.81 -5.53
CA GLU A 209 1.75 -6.32 -5.15
C GLU A 209 1.04 -6.94 -6.36
N GLY A 210 0.33 -8.05 -6.15
CA GLY A 210 -0.49 -8.68 -7.18
C GLY A 210 -0.93 -10.08 -6.78
N GLU A 211 -2.04 -10.53 -7.33
CA GLU A 211 -2.62 -11.85 -7.05
C GLU A 211 -1.61 -12.99 -7.26
N SER A 212 -1.88 -14.13 -6.64
CA SER A 212 -1.08 -15.34 -6.85
C SER A 212 -1.05 -15.72 -8.34
N GLY A 213 0.11 -16.12 -8.83
CA GLY A 213 0.26 -16.56 -10.23
C GLY A 213 0.31 -15.47 -11.29
N THR A 214 0.38 -14.17 -10.92
CA THR A 214 0.47 -13.05 -11.87
C THR A 214 1.86 -12.85 -12.48
N GLY A 215 2.91 -13.49 -11.94
CA GLY A 215 4.30 -13.38 -12.42
C GLY A 215 5.19 -12.43 -11.62
N LYS A 216 4.92 -12.22 -10.32
CA LYS A 216 5.72 -11.34 -9.43
C LYS A 216 7.20 -11.69 -9.43
N GLU A 217 7.56 -12.96 -9.29
CA GLU A 217 8.96 -13.41 -9.33
C GLU A 217 9.63 -13.15 -10.68
N MET A 218 8.93 -13.38 -11.78
CA MET A 218 9.44 -13.10 -13.13
C MET A 218 9.78 -11.60 -13.29
N LEU A 219 8.89 -10.72 -12.79
CA LEU A 219 9.13 -9.28 -12.79
C LEU A 219 10.32 -8.91 -11.90
N ALA A 220 10.45 -9.51 -10.71
CA ALA A 220 11.57 -9.28 -9.81
C ALA A 220 12.91 -9.68 -10.45
N ARG A 221 12.96 -10.83 -11.13
CA ARG A 221 14.13 -11.28 -11.89
C ARG A 221 14.47 -10.35 -13.06
N ALA A 222 13.46 -9.87 -13.78
CA ALA A 222 13.66 -8.90 -14.86
C ALA A 222 14.25 -7.57 -14.34
N ILE A 223 13.74 -7.07 -13.23
CA ILE A 223 14.26 -5.87 -12.55
C ILE A 223 15.72 -6.06 -12.09
N HIS A 224 16.04 -7.23 -11.55
CA HIS A 224 17.41 -7.54 -11.15
C HIS A 224 18.35 -7.58 -12.37
N ARG A 225 17.99 -8.30 -13.44
CA ARG A 225 18.78 -8.42 -14.68
C ARG A 225 18.99 -7.08 -15.39
N ALA A 226 18.02 -6.17 -15.30
CA ALA A 226 18.13 -4.82 -15.84
C ALA A 226 18.81 -3.83 -14.89
N GLY A 227 19.19 -4.27 -13.68
CA GLY A 227 19.77 -3.43 -12.63
C GLY A 227 21.30 -3.45 -12.58
N PRO A 228 21.90 -2.60 -11.72
CA PRO A 228 23.36 -2.50 -11.58
C PRO A 228 23.99 -3.72 -10.90
N ARG A 229 23.18 -4.62 -10.32
CA ARG A 229 23.64 -5.84 -9.64
C ARG A 229 23.33 -7.11 -10.44
N ARG A 230 23.08 -6.99 -11.75
CA ARG A 230 22.64 -8.08 -12.63
C ARG A 230 23.60 -9.28 -12.66
N ASP A 231 24.90 -9.02 -12.45
CA ASP A 231 25.97 -10.03 -12.47
C ASP A 231 26.23 -10.64 -11.07
N ASN A 232 25.52 -10.16 -10.05
CA ASN A 232 25.63 -10.62 -8.67
C ASN A 232 24.49 -11.59 -8.31
N ALA A 233 24.54 -12.16 -7.10
CA ALA A 233 23.57 -13.14 -6.65
C ALA A 233 22.12 -12.58 -6.62
N PHE A 234 21.17 -13.36 -7.11
CA PHE A 234 19.73 -13.17 -6.89
C PHE A 234 19.23 -14.31 -6.02
N ILE A 235 19.00 -14.03 -4.75
CA ILE A 235 18.50 -15.01 -3.78
C ILE A 235 16.99 -14.82 -3.65
N ALA A 236 16.22 -15.85 -3.99
CA ALA A 236 14.76 -15.84 -3.85
C ALA A 236 14.35 -16.66 -2.63
N VAL A 237 13.51 -16.06 -1.78
CA VAL A 237 13.01 -16.67 -0.55
C VAL A 237 11.50 -16.49 -0.52
N ASN A 238 10.77 -17.60 -0.39
CA ASN A 238 9.34 -17.56 -0.12
C ASN A 238 9.12 -17.57 1.40
N CYS A 239 8.66 -16.45 1.96
CA CYS A 239 8.47 -16.28 3.39
C CYS A 239 7.34 -17.17 3.94
N GLY A 240 6.34 -17.52 3.13
CA GLY A 240 5.26 -18.41 3.54
C GLY A 240 5.66 -19.91 3.53
N ALA A 241 6.73 -20.27 2.81
CA ALA A 241 7.19 -21.66 2.73
C ALA A 241 8.15 -22.04 3.86
N ILE A 242 8.69 -21.08 4.60
CA ILE A 242 9.61 -21.34 5.73
C ILE A 242 8.78 -21.53 6.99
N SER A 243 9.04 -22.63 7.73
CA SER A 243 8.39 -22.81 9.03
C SER A 243 8.73 -21.68 9.98
N HIS A 244 7.74 -21.25 10.76
CA HIS A 244 7.86 -20.10 11.69
C HIS A 244 9.07 -20.22 12.63
N GLU A 245 9.38 -21.44 13.09
CA GLU A 245 10.50 -21.74 13.99
C GLU A 245 11.88 -21.56 13.33
N LEU A 246 11.97 -21.80 12.02
CA LEU A 246 13.23 -21.73 11.29
C LEU A 246 13.42 -20.41 10.55
N ALA A 247 12.35 -19.64 10.37
CA ALA A 247 12.37 -18.43 9.53
C ALA A 247 13.43 -17.41 9.97
N GLU A 248 13.60 -17.23 11.27
CA GLU A 248 14.64 -16.35 11.82
C GLU A 248 16.04 -16.85 11.47
N SER A 249 16.30 -18.13 11.68
CA SER A 249 17.58 -18.77 11.41
C SER A 249 17.93 -18.80 9.91
N GLU A 250 16.95 -19.02 9.05
CA GLU A 250 17.14 -19.04 7.59
C GLU A 250 17.39 -17.62 7.05
N LEU A 251 16.64 -16.62 7.51
CA LEU A 251 16.80 -15.23 7.06
C LEU A 251 18.12 -14.61 7.56
N PHE A 252 18.39 -14.72 8.87
CA PHE A 252 19.47 -13.96 9.52
C PHE A 252 20.69 -14.81 9.90
N GLY A 253 20.60 -16.17 9.79
CA GLY A 253 21.66 -17.08 10.18
C GLY A 253 21.68 -17.40 11.68
N HIS A 254 22.46 -18.38 12.06
CA HIS A 254 22.62 -18.78 13.46
C HIS A 254 24.06 -19.20 13.79
N LYS A 255 24.39 -19.13 15.06
CA LYS A 255 25.58 -19.71 15.65
C LYS A 255 25.31 -21.10 16.20
N LYS A 256 26.34 -21.93 16.24
CA LYS A 256 26.29 -23.25 16.90
C LYS A 256 25.79 -23.11 18.34
N GLY A 257 24.79 -23.90 18.72
CA GLY A 257 24.19 -23.88 20.04
C GLY A 257 23.11 -22.82 20.25
N ALA A 258 22.71 -22.06 19.23
CA ALA A 258 21.67 -21.03 19.32
C ALA A 258 20.27 -21.58 19.67
N PHE A 259 19.99 -22.81 19.26
CA PHE A 259 18.76 -23.54 19.58
C PHE A 259 19.00 -25.06 19.50
N THR A 260 18.03 -25.86 19.93
CA THR A 260 18.09 -27.34 19.85
C THR A 260 18.16 -27.78 18.39
N GLY A 261 19.31 -28.36 17.98
CA GLY A 261 19.58 -28.73 16.61
C GLY A 261 20.56 -27.83 15.85
N ALA A 262 20.98 -26.70 16.40
CA ALA A 262 22.03 -25.85 15.84
C ALA A 262 23.43 -26.47 16.06
N THR A 263 23.79 -27.44 15.24
CA THR A 263 25.05 -28.18 15.37
C THR A 263 26.28 -27.47 14.79
N THR A 264 26.05 -26.53 13.85
CA THR A 264 27.08 -25.76 13.15
C THR A 264 26.68 -24.30 13.03
N ASP A 265 27.65 -23.41 12.75
CA ASP A 265 27.35 -22.05 12.31
C ASP A 265 26.75 -22.07 10.91
N ARG A 266 25.69 -21.26 10.67
CA ARG A 266 25.09 -21.13 9.33
C ARG A 266 24.83 -19.66 9.01
N ALA A 267 25.25 -19.24 7.82
CA ALA A 267 24.92 -17.93 7.28
C ALA A 267 23.46 -17.89 6.81
N GLY A 268 22.79 -16.76 7.00
CA GLY A 268 21.42 -16.54 6.55
C GLY A 268 21.33 -16.02 5.12
N TYR A 269 20.09 -15.90 4.61
CA TYR A 269 19.85 -15.42 3.25
C TYR A 269 20.34 -13.98 3.03
N PHE A 270 20.32 -13.12 4.05
CA PHE A 270 20.88 -11.77 3.94
C PHE A 270 22.38 -11.78 3.68
N GLU A 271 23.12 -12.64 4.36
CA GLU A 271 24.56 -12.79 4.13
C GLU A 271 24.84 -13.43 2.76
N ALA A 272 24.04 -14.43 2.36
CA ALA A 272 24.17 -15.08 1.06
C ALA A 272 23.86 -14.12 -0.11
N ALA A 273 23.04 -13.09 0.12
CA ALA A 273 22.67 -12.08 -0.87
C ALA A 273 23.60 -10.84 -0.82
N ASP A 274 24.66 -10.85 -0.03
CA ASP A 274 25.54 -9.68 0.10
C ASP A 274 26.14 -9.26 -1.26
N GLY A 275 26.12 -7.96 -1.53
CA GLY A 275 26.46 -7.38 -2.83
C GLY A 275 25.39 -7.58 -3.94
N GLY A 276 24.42 -8.49 -3.72
CA GLY A 276 23.40 -8.89 -4.67
C GLY A 276 22.00 -8.34 -4.39
N THR A 277 20.99 -9.16 -4.74
CA THR A 277 19.57 -8.86 -4.55
C THR A 277 18.89 -9.99 -3.78
N LEU A 278 18.17 -9.67 -2.73
CA LEU A 278 17.30 -10.59 -2.00
C LEU A 278 15.84 -10.32 -2.43
N PHE A 279 15.21 -11.34 -2.96
CA PHE A 279 13.79 -11.33 -3.29
C PHE A 279 13.01 -12.06 -2.20
N LEU A 280 12.14 -11.33 -1.51
CA LEU A 280 11.28 -11.82 -0.45
C LEU A 280 9.86 -11.99 -1.00
N ASP A 281 9.49 -13.19 -1.41
CA ASP A 281 8.12 -13.48 -1.85
C ASP A 281 7.22 -13.74 -0.63
N GLU A 282 5.95 -13.36 -0.76
CA GLU A 282 4.94 -13.47 0.29
C GLU A 282 5.35 -12.80 1.61
N ILE A 283 5.95 -11.59 1.52
CA ILE A 283 6.45 -10.86 2.70
C ILE A 283 5.35 -10.58 3.75
N GLY A 284 4.08 -10.55 3.34
CA GLY A 284 2.92 -10.39 4.24
C GLY A 284 2.69 -11.58 5.18
N GLU A 285 3.38 -12.72 4.97
CA GLU A 285 3.31 -13.91 5.82
C GLU A 285 4.32 -13.87 6.99
N LEU A 286 5.22 -12.89 7.03
CA LEU A 286 6.18 -12.75 8.13
C LEU A 286 5.47 -12.39 9.43
N SER A 287 5.85 -13.03 10.53
CA SER A 287 5.41 -12.65 11.85
C SER A 287 5.88 -11.24 12.25
N LEU A 288 5.15 -10.56 13.13
CA LEU A 288 5.51 -9.22 13.61
C LEU A 288 6.92 -9.17 14.22
N GLU A 289 7.39 -10.23 14.85
CA GLU A 289 8.73 -10.33 15.40
C GLU A 289 9.80 -10.32 14.30
N LEU A 290 9.59 -11.09 13.22
CA LEU A 290 10.48 -11.10 12.07
C LEU A 290 10.46 -9.79 11.31
N GLN A 291 9.31 -9.13 11.24
CA GLN A 291 9.18 -7.79 10.66
C GLN A 291 10.06 -6.77 11.39
N VAL A 292 10.12 -6.81 12.73
CA VAL A 292 11.02 -5.94 13.53
C VAL A 292 12.50 -6.18 13.18
N LYS A 293 12.90 -7.45 13.07
CA LYS A 293 14.28 -7.80 12.73
C LYS A 293 14.64 -7.39 11.31
N LEU A 294 13.72 -7.63 10.38
CA LEU A 294 13.87 -7.19 8.98
C LEU A 294 14.04 -5.68 8.89
N LEU A 295 13.22 -4.92 9.60
CA LEU A 295 13.33 -3.45 9.64
C LEU A 295 14.72 -3.00 10.11
N ARG A 296 15.24 -3.60 11.18
CA ARG A 296 16.60 -3.29 11.68
C ARG A 296 17.66 -3.55 10.62
N VAL A 297 17.61 -4.70 9.94
CA VAL A 297 18.58 -4.99 8.87
C VAL A 297 18.51 -3.97 7.74
N LEU A 298 17.30 -3.54 7.36
CA LEU A 298 17.10 -2.52 6.32
C LEU A 298 17.58 -1.13 6.73
N GLN A 299 17.54 -0.81 8.02
CA GLN A 299 17.99 0.48 8.56
C GLN A 299 19.50 0.52 8.79
N GLU A 300 20.03 -0.51 9.47
CA GLU A 300 21.42 -0.56 9.94
C GLU A 300 22.37 -1.16 8.91
N ARG A 301 21.84 -1.85 7.87
CA ARG A 301 22.61 -2.62 6.88
C ARG A 301 23.55 -3.65 7.55
N GLN A 302 23.08 -4.25 8.61
CA GLN A 302 23.78 -5.25 9.39
C GLN A 302 22.84 -6.36 9.81
N VAL A 303 23.34 -7.57 9.86
CA VAL A 303 22.62 -8.76 10.35
C VAL A 303 23.24 -9.21 11.64
N VAL A 304 22.43 -9.58 12.62
CA VAL A 304 22.85 -10.25 13.85
C VAL A 304 22.32 -11.68 13.81
N ARG A 305 23.21 -12.68 13.77
CA ARG A 305 22.82 -14.10 13.76
C ARG A 305 22.17 -14.50 15.07
N VAL A 306 21.27 -15.47 15.02
CA VAL A 306 20.67 -16.03 16.24
C VAL A 306 21.76 -16.62 17.13
N GLY A 307 21.71 -16.32 18.46
CA GLY A 307 22.68 -16.79 19.42
C GLY A 307 23.97 -15.95 19.52
N THR A 308 24.03 -14.77 18.88
CA THR A 308 25.15 -13.83 19.03
C THR A 308 24.66 -12.38 19.08
N THR A 309 25.53 -11.48 19.53
CA THR A 309 25.30 -10.02 19.50
C THR A 309 26.21 -9.32 18.48
N THR A 310 27.06 -10.07 17.78
CA THR A 310 28.02 -9.48 16.82
C THR A 310 27.33 -9.16 15.51
N PRO A 311 27.27 -7.89 15.07
CA PRO A 311 26.69 -7.51 13.80
C PRO A 311 27.62 -7.88 12.63
N VAL A 312 27.03 -8.32 11.54
CA VAL A 312 27.70 -8.60 10.26
C VAL A 312 27.17 -7.59 9.24
N PRO A 313 28.01 -6.73 8.65
CA PRO A 313 27.57 -5.76 7.65
C PRO A 313 27.11 -6.48 6.36
N VAL A 314 26.02 -6.01 5.76
CA VAL A 314 25.46 -6.54 4.51
C VAL A 314 24.99 -5.41 3.60
N ASN A 315 25.24 -5.55 2.32
CA ASN A 315 24.81 -4.59 1.29
C ASN A 315 23.87 -5.27 0.28
N VAL A 316 22.60 -5.40 0.63
CA VAL A 316 21.62 -6.17 -0.13
C VAL A 316 20.57 -5.23 -0.75
N ARG A 317 20.26 -5.40 -2.03
CA ARG A 317 19.08 -4.79 -2.65
C ARG A 317 17.85 -5.65 -2.35
N ILE A 318 16.79 -5.03 -1.87
CA ILE A 318 15.55 -5.74 -1.53
C ILE A 318 14.51 -5.56 -2.64
N ILE A 319 13.93 -6.68 -3.08
CA ILE A 319 12.68 -6.72 -3.85
C ILE A 319 11.72 -7.59 -3.04
N ALA A 320 10.61 -7.03 -2.57
CA ALA A 320 9.58 -7.75 -1.83
C ALA A 320 8.36 -7.98 -2.73
N ALA A 321 7.66 -9.09 -2.52
CA ALA A 321 6.42 -9.38 -3.22
C ALA A 321 5.35 -9.91 -2.26
N THR A 322 4.09 -9.67 -2.58
CA THR A 322 2.95 -10.15 -1.80
C THR A 322 1.70 -10.28 -2.68
N ASN A 323 0.81 -11.19 -2.32
CA ASN A 323 -0.54 -11.30 -2.86
C ASN A 323 -1.58 -10.53 -2.03
N ARG A 324 -1.20 -9.99 -0.86
CA ARG A 324 -2.04 -9.17 0.02
C ARG A 324 -1.90 -7.70 -0.30
N THR A 325 -2.91 -6.91 0.02
CA THR A 325 -2.82 -5.44 0.05
C THR A 325 -2.18 -5.04 1.39
N LEU A 326 -0.88 -4.67 1.39
CA LEU A 326 -0.19 -4.42 2.65
C LEU A 326 -0.76 -3.23 3.44
N THR A 327 -1.40 -2.27 2.80
CA THR A 327 -2.10 -1.18 3.50
C THR A 327 -3.24 -1.70 4.37
N ASP A 328 -3.95 -2.74 3.93
CA ASP A 328 -5.04 -3.37 4.68
C ASP A 328 -4.48 -4.21 5.84
N GLU A 329 -3.34 -4.89 5.61
CA GLU A 329 -2.63 -5.63 6.65
C GLU A 329 -2.08 -4.69 7.75
N VAL A 330 -1.60 -3.50 7.39
CA VAL A 330 -1.19 -2.45 8.34
C VAL A 330 -2.38 -1.96 9.14
N ALA A 331 -3.50 -1.64 8.49
CA ALA A 331 -4.73 -1.21 9.16
C ALA A 331 -5.27 -2.27 10.14
N ALA A 332 -5.09 -3.54 9.81
CA ALA A 332 -5.48 -4.67 10.65
C ALA A 332 -4.44 -5.04 11.73
N GLY A 333 -3.31 -4.35 11.81
CA GLY A 333 -2.23 -4.61 12.78
C GLY A 333 -1.43 -5.89 12.53
N ARG A 334 -1.56 -6.53 11.36
CA ARG A 334 -0.81 -7.73 10.97
C ARG A 334 0.51 -7.42 10.27
N PHE A 335 0.67 -6.19 9.77
CA PHE A 335 1.92 -5.71 9.20
C PHE A 335 2.29 -4.37 9.82
N ARG A 336 3.58 -4.15 10.09
CA ARG A 336 4.07 -2.91 10.70
C ARG A 336 4.12 -1.79 9.67
N ASP A 337 3.66 -0.62 10.04
CA ASP A 337 3.67 0.59 9.23
C ASP A 337 5.10 1.06 8.90
N ASP A 338 6.01 1.02 9.88
CA ASP A 338 7.41 1.41 9.71
C ASP A 338 8.15 0.52 8.68
N LEU A 339 7.91 -0.78 8.70
CA LEU A 339 8.46 -1.70 7.70
C LEU A 339 7.83 -1.47 6.33
N PHE A 340 6.50 -1.29 6.27
CA PHE A 340 5.81 -1.00 5.01
C PHE A 340 6.45 0.19 4.29
N PHE A 341 6.63 1.29 4.98
CA PHE A 341 7.23 2.48 4.38
C PHE A 341 8.71 2.28 4.01
N ARG A 342 9.41 1.40 4.66
CA ARG A 342 10.81 1.10 4.33
C ARG A 342 10.95 0.26 3.07
N ILE A 343 10.01 -0.66 2.78
CA ILE A 343 10.05 -1.53 1.60
C ILE A 343 9.25 -1.00 0.41
N ALA A 344 8.22 -0.19 0.64
CA ALA A 344 7.34 0.36 -0.40
C ALA A 344 7.87 1.65 -1.03
N VAL A 345 9.20 1.81 -1.14
CA VAL A 345 9.80 2.99 -1.79
C VAL A 345 9.42 3.05 -3.27
N ALA A 346 9.42 1.91 -3.95
CA ALA A 346 8.84 1.79 -5.29
C ALA A 346 7.75 0.71 -5.26
N LEU A 347 6.50 1.12 -5.42
CA LEU A 347 5.36 0.20 -5.45
C LEU A 347 4.94 -0.10 -6.89
N ILE A 348 4.94 -1.38 -7.24
CA ILE A 348 4.49 -1.89 -8.54
C ILE A 348 3.32 -2.85 -8.31
N LYS A 349 2.14 -2.54 -8.91
CA LYS A 349 0.97 -3.41 -8.85
C LYS A 349 0.85 -4.19 -10.15
N LEU A 350 0.98 -5.52 -10.06
CA LEU A 350 0.79 -6.44 -11.17
C LEU A 350 -0.71 -6.72 -11.37
N PRO A 351 -1.25 -6.43 -12.56
CA PRO A 351 -2.65 -6.66 -12.84
C PRO A 351 -2.96 -8.16 -12.98
N PRO A 352 -4.13 -8.63 -12.53
CA PRO A 352 -4.58 -9.99 -12.77
C PRO A 352 -4.85 -10.25 -14.25
N LEU A 353 -4.77 -11.51 -14.67
CA LEU A 353 -4.86 -11.92 -16.07
C LEU A 353 -6.17 -11.46 -16.74
N ARG A 354 -7.28 -11.49 -16.01
CA ARG A 354 -8.62 -11.10 -16.49
C ARG A 354 -8.73 -9.65 -16.98
N ILE A 355 -7.87 -8.73 -16.49
CA ILE A 355 -7.85 -7.33 -16.95
C ILE A 355 -6.75 -7.03 -17.98
N ARG A 356 -5.90 -8.00 -18.29
CA ARG A 356 -4.80 -7.88 -19.26
C ARG A 356 -5.29 -8.17 -20.69
N LYS A 357 -6.25 -7.37 -21.14
CA LYS A 357 -6.85 -7.53 -22.49
C LYS A 357 -5.77 -7.43 -23.56
N GLY A 358 -5.66 -8.46 -24.41
CA GLY A 358 -4.67 -8.58 -25.48
C GLY A 358 -3.43 -9.41 -25.12
N ASP A 359 -3.15 -9.67 -23.83
CA ASP A 359 -2.04 -10.54 -23.43
C ASP A 359 -2.43 -12.02 -23.47
N PHE A 360 -3.72 -12.30 -23.22
CA PHE A 360 -4.20 -13.66 -23.02
C PHE A 360 -3.85 -14.61 -24.17
N THR A 361 -4.17 -14.24 -25.40
CA THR A 361 -3.89 -15.08 -26.59
C THR A 361 -2.41 -15.32 -26.76
N LEU A 362 -1.57 -14.28 -26.60
CA LEU A 362 -0.12 -14.38 -26.67
C LEU A 362 0.46 -15.33 -25.61
N LEU A 363 -0.07 -15.23 -24.38
CA LEU A 363 0.34 -16.10 -23.28
C LEU A 363 -0.05 -17.54 -23.53
N VAL A 364 -1.28 -17.79 -24.04
CA VAL A 364 -1.74 -19.14 -24.40
C VAL A 364 -0.84 -19.77 -25.46
N ASP A 365 -0.55 -19.04 -26.54
CA ASP A 365 0.29 -19.52 -27.65
C ASP A 365 1.72 -19.81 -27.15
N HIS A 366 2.32 -18.90 -26.43
CA HIS A 366 3.67 -19.09 -25.88
C HIS A 366 3.76 -20.23 -24.84
N LEU A 367 2.74 -20.37 -23.98
CA LEU A 367 2.72 -21.47 -23.00
C LEU A 367 2.58 -22.81 -23.69
N LEU A 368 1.79 -22.91 -24.75
CA LEU A 368 1.65 -24.13 -25.53
C LEU A 368 2.94 -24.48 -26.27
N GLU A 369 3.59 -23.50 -26.91
CA GLU A 369 4.91 -23.68 -27.54
C GLU A 369 5.95 -24.19 -26.53
N ARG A 370 5.96 -23.63 -25.34
CA ARG A 370 6.85 -24.07 -24.26
C ARG A 370 6.57 -25.50 -23.83
N ILE A 371 5.29 -25.87 -23.63
CA ILE A 371 4.89 -27.26 -23.29
C ILE A 371 5.33 -28.22 -24.38
N ASN A 372 5.11 -27.88 -25.65
CA ASN A 372 5.58 -28.70 -26.77
C ASN A 372 7.10 -28.85 -26.80
N GLY A 373 7.83 -27.75 -26.57
CA GLY A 373 9.30 -27.76 -26.52
C GLY A 373 9.86 -28.60 -25.37
N GLU A 374 9.27 -28.48 -24.17
CA GLU A 374 9.67 -29.24 -22.99
C GLU A 374 9.40 -30.76 -23.16
N SER A 375 8.34 -31.11 -23.92
CA SER A 375 7.94 -32.52 -24.14
C SER A 375 8.53 -33.11 -25.42
N ALA A 376 9.20 -32.35 -26.26
CA ALA A 376 9.74 -32.81 -27.57
C ALA A 376 10.77 -33.96 -27.48
N ALA A 377 11.37 -34.17 -26.32
CA ALA A 377 12.30 -35.28 -26.07
C ALA A 377 11.60 -36.64 -25.85
N ASP A 378 10.29 -36.64 -25.59
CA ASP A 378 9.48 -37.86 -25.43
C ASP A 378 9.06 -38.40 -26.80
N PRO A 379 9.49 -39.60 -27.22
CA PRO A 379 9.09 -40.16 -28.50
C PRO A 379 7.59 -40.43 -28.67
N ALA A 380 6.85 -40.48 -27.55
CA ALA A 380 5.41 -40.65 -27.55
C ALA A 380 4.65 -39.33 -27.63
N TRP A 381 5.34 -38.19 -27.56
CA TRP A 381 4.72 -36.86 -27.60
C TRP A 381 4.37 -36.47 -29.03
N GLU A 382 3.10 -36.13 -29.23
CA GLU A 382 2.65 -35.45 -30.44
C GLU A 382 2.52 -33.95 -30.15
N GLU A 383 3.10 -33.11 -31.02
CA GLU A 383 2.99 -31.65 -30.90
C GLU A 383 1.52 -31.22 -30.80
N LYS A 384 1.20 -30.51 -29.72
CA LYS A 384 -0.19 -30.15 -29.41
C LYS A 384 -0.56 -28.81 -30.02
N SER A 385 -1.81 -28.73 -30.51
CA SER A 385 -2.46 -27.52 -31.02
C SER A 385 -3.82 -27.33 -30.35
N LEU A 386 -4.31 -26.08 -30.30
CA LEU A 386 -5.63 -25.77 -29.72
C LEU A 386 -6.67 -25.64 -30.81
N SER A 387 -7.78 -26.38 -30.66
CA SER A 387 -8.97 -26.18 -31.48
C SER A 387 -9.63 -24.81 -31.20
N PRO A 388 -10.49 -24.29 -32.11
CA PRO A 388 -11.28 -23.08 -31.84
C PRO A 388 -12.17 -23.20 -30.61
N SER A 389 -12.72 -24.39 -30.32
CA SER A 389 -13.53 -24.64 -29.12
C SER A 389 -12.71 -24.56 -27.84
N ALA A 390 -11.45 -25.07 -27.85
CA ALA A 390 -10.53 -24.93 -26.73
C ALA A 390 -10.19 -23.48 -26.43
N ARG A 391 -9.88 -22.69 -27.47
CA ARG A 391 -9.60 -21.24 -27.30
C ARG A 391 -10.80 -20.48 -26.73
N ASN A 392 -12.01 -20.79 -27.17
CA ASN A 392 -13.24 -20.20 -26.64
C ASN A 392 -13.46 -20.55 -25.17
N GLN A 393 -13.21 -21.81 -24.78
CA GLN A 393 -13.35 -22.25 -23.39
C GLN A 393 -12.33 -21.53 -22.48
N LEU A 394 -11.08 -21.45 -22.91
CA LEU A 394 -10.02 -20.72 -22.19
C LEU A 394 -10.37 -19.22 -22.01
N GLN A 395 -10.97 -18.57 -23.01
CA GLN A 395 -11.35 -17.16 -22.94
C GLN A 395 -12.50 -16.86 -21.98
N ARG A 396 -13.39 -17.82 -21.75
CA ARG A 396 -14.56 -17.65 -20.85
C ARG A 396 -14.20 -17.77 -19.38
N HIS A 397 -13.09 -18.39 -19.04
CA HIS A 397 -12.68 -18.61 -17.67
C HIS A 397 -12.05 -17.34 -17.06
N ALA A 398 -12.33 -17.06 -15.77
CA ALA A 398 -11.89 -15.84 -15.09
C ALA A 398 -10.43 -15.88 -14.61
N TRP A 399 -9.84 -17.07 -14.56
CA TRP A 399 -8.44 -17.31 -14.15
C TRP A 399 -8.08 -16.74 -12.76
N PRO A 400 -8.74 -17.18 -11.68
CA PRO A 400 -8.41 -16.72 -10.32
C PRO A 400 -6.96 -17.02 -9.93
N GLY A 401 -6.38 -18.13 -10.39
CA GLY A 401 -4.95 -18.48 -10.23
C GLY A 401 -4.04 -17.89 -11.30
N ASN A 402 -4.55 -16.99 -12.14
CA ASN A 402 -3.79 -16.24 -13.14
C ASN A 402 -2.97 -17.13 -14.09
N ILE A 403 -1.72 -16.74 -14.40
CA ILE A 403 -0.84 -17.45 -15.34
C ILE A 403 -0.45 -18.84 -14.80
N ARG A 404 -0.36 -19.00 -13.48
CA ARG A 404 -0.04 -20.32 -12.87
C ARG A 404 -1.16 -21.33 -13.14
N GLU A 405 -2.40 -20.93 -12.95
CA GLU A 405 -3.58 -21.76 -13.26
C GLU A 405 -3.68 -22.04 -14.76
N LEU A 406 -3.52 -21.03 -15.60
CA LEU A 406 -3.52 -21.19 -17.06
C LEU A 406 -2.46 -22.18 -17.52
N THR A 407 -1.22 -22.06 -17.02
CA THR A 407 -0.13 -22.99 -17.34
C THR A 407 -0.48 -24.42 -16.94
N ASN A 408 -0.93 -24.63 -15.70
CA ASN A 408 -1.28 -25.96 -15.21
C ASN A 408 -2.45 -26.58 -15.98
N THR A 409 -3.44 -25.77 -16.35
CA THR A 409 -4.59 -26.24 -17.15
C THR A 409 -4.16 -26.65 -18.56
N LEU A 410 -3.34 -25.84 -19.22
CA LEU A 410 -2.81 -26.19 -20.55
C LEU A 410 -1.93 -27.44 -20.48
N THR A 411 -1.06 -27.58 -19.47
CA THR A 411 -0.23 -28.77 -19.28
C THR A 411 -1.09 -30.01 -19.07
N ARG A 412 -2.12 -29.95 -18.20
CA ARG A 412 -3.04 -31.10 -18.00
C ARG A 412 -3.76 -31.49 -19.30
N ALA A 413 -4.34 -30.47 -19.98
CA ALA A 413 -5.04 -30.71 -21.23
C ALA A 413 -4.11 -31.30 -22.29
N ALA A 414 -2.87 -30.84 -22.38
CA ALA A 414 -1.88 -31.39 -23.34
C ALA A 414 -1.47 -32.83 -23.03
N VAL A 415 -1.31 -33.20 -21.77
CA VAL A 415 -0.94 -34.56 -21.33
C VAL A 415 -2.09 -35.52 -21.52
N TRP A 416 -3.34 -35.14 -21.29
CA TRP A 416 -4.48 -36.07 -21.28
C TRP A 416 -5.27 -36.09 -22.58
N SER A 417 -5.08 -35.12 -23.50
CA SER A 417 -5.75 -35.10 -24.78
C SER A 417 -5.28 -36.28 -25.66
N ALA A 418 -6.23 -36.94 -26.29
CA ALA A 418 -5.94 -37.94 -27.30
C ALA A 418 -5.54 -37.26 -28.63
N GLY A 419 -4.33 -37.55 -29.14
CA GLY A 419 -3.82 -36.99 -30.39
C GLY A 419 -3.29 -35.53 -30.28
N SER A 420 -3.03 -34.91 -31.42
CA SER A 420 -2.33 -33.61 -31.52
C SER A 420 -3.19 -32.39 -31.29
N THR A 421 -4.52 -32.52 -31.22
CA THR A 421 -5.44 -31.39 -31.09
C THR A 421 -6.20 -31.41 -29.78
N ILE A 422 -5.96 -30.40 -28.94
CA ILE A 422 -6.68 -30.18 -27.68
C ILE A 422 -8.04 -29.54 -27.98
N THR A 423 -9.12 -30.19 -27.53
CA THR A 423 -10.51 -29.76 -27.74
C THR A 423 -11.04 -28.92 -26.58
N GLY A 424 -12.23 -28.32 -26.77
CA GLY A 424 -12.90 -27.59 -25.68
C GLY A 424 -13.29 -28.50 -24.52
N GLN A 425 -13.55 -29.78 -24.77
CA GLN A 425 -13.84 -30.76 -23.74
C GLN A 425 -12.58 -31.09 -22.93
N ASP A 426 -11.43 -31.26 -23.57
CA ASP A 426 -10.16 -31.48 -22.86
C ASP A 426 -9.83 -30.32 -21.93
N ILE A 427 -10.11 -29.08 -22.36
CA ILE A 427 -9.95 -27.90 -21.50
C ILE A 427 -10.94 -27.91 -20.33
N ALA A 428 -12.22 -28.25 -20.57
CA ALA A 428 -13.22 -28.32 -19.52
C ALA A 428 -12.87 -29.37 -18.45
N GLU A 429 -12.37 -30.53 -18.87
CA GLU A 429 -11.90 -31.59 -17.97
C GLU A 429 -10.60 -31.20 -17.22
N ALA A 430 -9.75 -30.40 -17.86
CA ALA A 430 -8.50 -29.92 -17.27
C ALA A 430 -8.72 -28.73 -16.28
N LEU A 431 -9.83 -28.02 -16.35
CA LEU A 431 -10.17 -26.97 -15.37
C LEU A 431 -10.50 -27.60 -14.02
N LEU A 432 -9.87 -27.09 -12.96
CA LEU A 432 -10.22 -27.45 -11.59
C LEU A 432 -11.24 -26.44 -11.08
N GLU A 433 -12.44 -26.91 -10.80
CA GLU A 433 -13.43 -26.12 -10.07
C GLU A 433 -12.93 -25.95 -8.63
N LEU A 434 -12.27 -24.82 -8.34
CA LEU A 434 -12.06 -24.44 -6.97
C LEU A 434 -13.42 -23.98 -6.41
N PRO A 435 -13.85 -24.47 -5.23
CA PRO A 435 -15.01 -23.86 -4.58
C PRO A 435 -14.69 -22.38 -4.40
N THR A 436 -15.37 -21.55 -5.15
CA THR A 436 -15.36 -20.11 -4.90
C THR A 436 -15.93 -19.94 -3.50
N THR A 437 -15.09 -19.63 -2.51
CA THR A 437 -15.54 -18.94 -1.33
C THR A 437 -16.00 -17.56 -1.80
N THR A 438 -17.20 -17.52 -2.39
CA THR A 438 -17.98 -16.31 -2.49
C THR A 438 -18.20 -15.92 -1.04
N ASP A 439 -17.53 -14.87 -0.63
CA ASP A 439 -17.86 -14.15 0.60
C ASP A 439 -19.30 -13.65 0.37
N MET A 440 -20.29 -14.46 0.80
CA MET A 440 -21.72 -14.23 0.54
C MET A 440 -22.21 -12.89 1.11
N GLY A 441 -21.34 -12.20 1.88
CA GLY A 441 -21.66 -10.89 2.46
C GLY A 441 -21.47 -9.70 1.49
N ASP A 442 -20.42 -9.71 0.67
CA ASP A 442 -20.13 -8.54 -0.19
C ASP A 442 -20.98 -8.52 -1.49
N ASP A 443 -21.34 -9.68 -2.01
CA ASP A 443 -22.11 -9.78 -3.26
C ASP A 443 -23.59 -9.35 -3.08
N ILE A 444 -24.16 -9.52 -1.90
CA ILE A 444 -25.56 -9.15 -1.61
C ILE A 444 -25.73 -7.63 -1.51
N LEU A 445 -24.76 -6.91 -0.92
CA LEU A 445 -24.86 -5.46 -0.70
C LEU A 445 -24.37 -4.63 -1.89
N ASN A 446 -23.58 -5.22 -2.79
CA ASN A 446 -22.95 -4.51 -3.92
C ASN A 446 -23.44 -4.99 -5.29
N ARG A 447 -24.64 -5.60 -5.37
CA ARG A 447 -25.23 -5.97 -6.66
C ARG A 447 -25.45 -4.71 -7.53
N PRO A 448 -25.06 -4.73 -8.82
CA PRO A 448 -25.32 -3.60 -9.72
C PRO A 448 -26.83 -3.38 -9.86
N ILE A 449 -27.27 -2.13 -9.81
CA ILE A 449 -28.68 -1.73 -9.87
C ILE A 449 -29.11 -1.24 -11.25
N GLU A 450 -28.19 -1.13 -12.20
CA GLU A 450 -28.42 -0.61 -13.55
C GLU A 450 -29.41 -1.47 -14.34
N ASP A 451 -29.44 -2.79 -14.11
CA ASP A 451 -30.37 -3.74 -14.76
C ASP A 451 -31.63 -4.02 -13.92
N GLY A 452 -31.80 -3.29 -12.82
CA GLY A 452 -32.89 -3.50 -11.86
C GLY A 452 -32.55 -4.55 -10.79
N ILE A 453 -33.08 -4.35 -9.58
CA ILE A 453 -32.89 -5.26 -8.43
C ILE A 453 -34.25 -5.67 -7.88
N ASP A 454 -34.48 -6.96 -7.68
CA ASP A 454 -35.63 -7.47 -6.93
C ASP A 454 -35.34 -7.40 -5.43
N LEU A 455 -35.56 -6.22 -4.85
CA LEU A 455 -35.31 -5.96 -3.45
C LEU A 455 -36.09 -6.88 -2.49
N PRO A 456 -37.35 -7.24 -2.73
CA PRO A 456 -38.07 -8.22 -1.91
C PRO A 456 -37.38 -9.59 -1.84
N SER A 457 -36.94 -10.13 -2.98
CA SER A 457 -36.19 -11.40 -3.02
C SER A 457 -34.85 -11.32 -2.34
N LEU A 458 -34.15 -10.21 -2.47
CA LEU A 458 -32.87 -9.97 -1.78
C LEU A 458 -33.05 -9.95 -0.23
N ILE A 459 -34.08 -9.25 0.25
CA ILE A 459 -34.41 -9.22 1.70
C ILE A 459 -34.79 -10.62 2.19
N GLN A 460 -35.53 -11.40 1.39
CA GLN A 460 -35.87 -12.79 1.72
C GLN A 460 -34.62 -13.65 1.84
N GLU A 461 -33.68 -13.53 0.90
CA GLU A 461 -32.40 -14.28 0.90
C GLU A 461 -31.58 -13.99 2.16
N VAL A 462 -31.38 -12.72 2.49
CA VAL A 462 -30.65 -12.30 3.70
C VAL A 462 -31.37 -12.76 4.97
N ALA A 463 -32.66 -12.53 5.06
CA ALA A 463 -33.42 -12.88 6.26
C ALA A 463 -33.43 -14.40 6.51
N SER A 464 -33.70 -15.21 5.47
CA SER A 464 -33.72 -16.67 5.58
C SER A 464 -32.36 -17.24 5.98
N HIS A 465 -31.27 -16.69 5.46
CA HIS A 465 -29.89 -17.09 5.82
C HIS A 465 -29.62 -16.89 7.32
N TYR A 466 -29.83 -15.68 7.84
CA TYR A 466 -29.56 -15.41 9.27
C TYR A 466 -30.53 -16.08 10.22
N LEU A 467 -31.78 -16.24 9.84
CA LEU A 467 -32.76 -16.96 10.64
C LEU A 467 -32.39 -18.45 10.77
N ARG A 468 -32.04 -19.13 9.65
CA ARG A 468 -31.59 -20.52 9.67
C ARG A 468 -30.34 -20.68 10.54
N ARG A 469 -29.34 -19.85 10.30
CA ARG A 469 -28.08 -19.87 11.07
C ARG A 469 -28.31 -19.64 12.57
N SER A 470 -29.25 -18.78 12.96
CA SER A 470 -29.59 -18.56 14.37
C SER A 470 -30.23 -19.79 15.05
N ILE A 471 -31.06 -20.51 14.31
CA ILE A 471 -31.66 -21.77 14.77
C ILE A 471 -30.60 -22.86 14.92
N ASP A 472 -29.70 -22.99 13.94
CA ASP A 472 -28.59 -23.95 13.95
C ASP A 472 -27.65 -23.73 15.14
N VAL A 473 -27.18 -22.50 15.34
CA VAL A 473 -26.28 -22.14 16.45
C VAL A 473 -26.91 -22.36 17.82
N THR A 474 -28.25 -22.22 17.93
CA THR A 474 -28.95 -22.39 19.19
C THR A 474 -29.58 -23.79 19.36
N ALA A 475 -29.23 -24.75 18.49
CA ALA A 475 -29.76 -26.12 18.49
C ALA A 475 -31.29 -26.16 18.59
N GLY A 476 -31.99 -25.27 17.85
CA GLY A 476 -33.44 -25.18 17.78
C GLY A 476 -34.12 -24.37 18.91
N ASN A 477 -33.36 -23.77 19.82
CA ASN A 477 -33.92 -22.94 20.90
C ASN A 477 -34.35 -21.55 20.36
N LYS A 478 -35.63 -21.42 20.03
CA LYS A 478 -36.24 -20.23 19.43
C LYS A 478 -36.12 -18.96 20.28
N SER A 479 -36.11 -19.08 21.61
CA SER A 479 -35.94 -17.92 22.51
C SER A 479 -34.53 -17.36 22.45
N SER A 480 -33.52 -18.24 22.40
CA SER A 480 -32.11 -17.88 22.25
C SER A 480 -31.84 -17.38 20.83
N ALA A 481 -32.39 -18.02 19.80
CA ALA A 481 -32.27 -17.61 18.41
C ALA A 481 -32.84 -16.20 18.16
N ALA A 482 -34.01 -15.88 18.73
CA ALA A 482 -34.60 -14.55 18.65
C ALA A 482 -33.65 -13.46 19.18
N LYS A 483 -33.03 -13.71 20.33
CA LYS A 483 -32.05 -12.79 20.92
C LYS A 483 -30.83 -12.60 20.04
N LEU A 484 -30.30 -13.67 19.41
CA LEU A 484 -29.12 -13.60 18.52
C LEU A 484 -29.37 -12.74 17.28
N VAL A 485 -30.58 -12.75 16.70
CA VAL A 485 -30.94 -11.93 15.54
C VAL A 485 -31.62 -10.61 15.90
N GLY A 486 -31.60 -10.21 17.18
CA GLY A 486 -32.13 -8.92 17.64
C GLY A 486 -33.66 -8.82 17.66
N LEU A 487 -34.38 -9.95 17.62
CA LEU A 487 -35.85 -9.95 17.68
C LEU A 487 -36.35 -9.94 19.10
N SER A 488 -37.44 -9.21 19.35
CA SER A 488 -37.99 -8.96 20.70
C SER A 488 -38.58 -10.18 21.38
N SER A 489 -39.00 -11.21 20.64
CA SER A 489 -39.62 -12.40 21.21
C SER A 489 -39.48 -13.62 20.28
N TYR A 490 -39.65 -14.81 20.87
CA TYR A 490 -39.69 -16.07 20.11
C TYR A 490 -40.91 -16.14 19.15
N GLN A 491 -42.00 -15.46 19.47
CA GLN A 491 -43.18 -15.36 18.60
C GLN A 491 -42.87 -14.54 17.33
N THR A 492 -42.16 -13.44 17.50
CA THR A 492 -41.67 -12.63 16.36
C THR A 492 -40.76 -13.47 15.48
N LEU A 493 -39.84 -14.24 16.07
CA LEU A 493 -38.96 -15.14 15.29
C LEU A 493 -39.79 -16.18 14.55
N THR A 494 -40.78 -16.82 15.18
CA THR A 494 -41.62 -17.84 14.54
C THR A 494 -42.38 -17.27 13.36
N ASN A 495 -42.91 -16.04 13.47
CA ASN A 495 -43.59 -15.36 12.37
C ASN A 495 -42.61 -15.03 11.20
N TRP A 496 -41.38 -14.69 11.55
CA TRP A 496 -40.37 -14.42 10.53
C TRP A 496 -39.86 -15.68 9.83
N LEU A 497 -39.70 -16.80 10.57
CA LEU A 497 -39.37 -18.11 9.99
C LEU A 497 -40.44 -18.50 8.95
N GLN A 498 -41.73 -18.40 9.31
CA GLN A 498 -42.82 -18.70 8.41
C GLN A 498 -42.86 -17.73 7.20
N LYS A 499 -42.65 -16.41 7.43
CA LYS A 499 -42.68 -15.39 6.38
C LYS A 499 -41.58 -15.60 5.35
N TYR A 500 -40.40 -16.01 5.76
CA TYR A 500 -39.21 -16.15 4.90
C TYR A 500 -38.90 -17.60 4.53
N GLY A 501 -39.80 -18.55 4.80
CA GLY A 501 -39.71 -19.94 4.35
C GLY A 501 -38.56 -20.71 4.96
N VAL A 502 -38.29 -20.49 6.24
CA VAL A 502 -37.29 -21.25 7.03
C VAL A 502 -38.03 -22.20 7.94
N ASP A 503 -37.86 -23.50 7.73
CA ASP A 503 -38.44 -24.58 8.51
C ASP A 503 -37.69 -24.85 9.85
#